data_b28421ce3f5eff472497da5dadacfde6
#
_entry.id   b28421ce3f5eff472497da5dadacfde6
#
_cell.length_a   1.000
_cell.length_b   1.000
_cell.length_c   1.000
_cell.angle_alpha   90.00
_cell.angle_beta   90.00
_cell.angle_gamma   90.00
#
_symmetry.space_group_name_H-M   'P 1'
#
loop_
_entity.id
_entity.type
_entity.pdbx_description
1 polymer ?
#
loop_
_entity_poly.entity_id
_entity_poly.type
_entity_poly.pdbx_seq_one_letter_code
_entity_poly.pdbx_strand_id
1 'polypeptide(L)'
;MTSVVRGLSLFCLTFLVSCSNSILQDFSGEIYGTTYSVKIAENSSYAHLESKIKNELTRVDYVFSTYKPSSEISLINNGDSLEWSDEFRNLYETSQKISTLSGGAFSPKNDNGYDFSAIGKGYAIDKIAELVEQNGANNYFIEIGGEIRSKGAKFNGNWIFGIDRPINSKKSPYIAFNIPREGISIATSGEYREPNHIWGGGPRDLLSVTVAHESATYADAWATALYVLGKDQGLKTAESNGLAVFFISSSSDSTQSSNWSMISP
;
A
#
# COMPACT_ATOMS: atom_id res chain seq x y z
N MET A 1 54.06 65.60 2.55
CA MET A 1 53.59 64.53 1.64
C MET A 1 53.30 63.28 2.50
N THR A 2 52.09 63.15 2.91
CA THR A 2 51.61 61.98 3.77
C THR A 2 50.85 61.01 2.89
N SER A 3 51.39 59.79 2.73
CA SER A 3 50.80 58.77 1.96
C SER A 3 49.84 57.91 2.87
N VAL A 4 48.58 57.90 2.52
CA VAL A 4 47.56 57.11 3.19
C VAL A 4 47.49 55.70 2.52
N VAL A 5 47.88 54.65 3.27
CA VAL A 5 47.71 53.29 2.86
C VAL A 5 46.29 52.84 3.23
N ARG A 6 45.43 52.60 2.23
CA ARG A 6 44.11 52.00 2.40
C ARG A 6 44.26 50.48 2.48
N GLY A 7 44.04 49.93 3.67
CA GLY A 7 43.93 48.49 3.88
C GLY A 7 42.60 47.95 3.32
N LEU A 8 42.69 47.06 2.35
CA LEU A 8 41.55 46.31 1.78
C LEU A 8 41.32 45.07 2.63
N SER A 9 40.27 45.09 3.48
CA SER A 9 39.87 43.94 4.29
C SER A 9 39.08 42.95 3.44
N LEU A 10 39.68 41.84 3.11
CA LEU A 10 39.06 40.73 2.36
C LEU A 10 38.18 39.91 3.32
N PHE A 11 36.88 40.08 3.26
CA PHE A 11 35.91 39.32 4.04
C PHE A 11 35.74 37.95 3.37
N CYS A 12 36.41 36.93 3.89
CA CYS A 12 36.27 35.54 3.44
C CYS A 12 34.96 34.96 3.97
N LEU A 13 33.92 34.91 3.13
CA LEU A 13 32.65 34.26 3.47
C LEU A 13 32.87 32.74 3.35
N THR A 14 33.12 32.07 4.48
CA THR A 14 33.13 30.60 4.54
C THR A 14 31.71 30.10 4.48
N PHE A 15 31.30 29.58 3.33
CA PHE A 15 30.09 28.75 3.21
C PHE A 15 30.34 27.44 3.95
N LEU A 16 29.76 27.29 5.13
CA LEU A 16 29.62 26.01 5.79
C LEU A 16 28.62 25.17 4.98
N VAL A 17 29.12 24.31 4.10
CA VAL A 17 28.32 23.25 3.51
C VAL A 17 28.03 22.26 4.61
N SER A 18 26.88 22.37 5.26
CA SER A 18 26.36 21.35 6.16
C SER A 18 26.06 20.11 5.33
N CYS A 19 26.94 19.11 5.35
CA CYS A 19 26.60 17.76 4.89
C CYS A 19 25.57 17.20 5.86
N SER A 20 24.28 17.40 5.58
CA SER A 20 23.24 16.64 6.24
C SER A 20 23.39 15.18 5.81
N ASN A 21 23.79 14.31 6.73
CA ASN A 21 23.71 12.87 6.52
C ASN A 21 22.24 12.51 6.33
N SER A 22 21.85 12.21 5.09
CA SER A 22 20.51 11.74 4.76
C SER A 22 20.33 10.35 5.35
N ILE A 23 19.55 10.24 6.43
CA ILE A 23 19.29 8.98 7.14
C ILE A 23 17.89 8.51 6.74
N LEU A 24 17.80 7.27 6.24
CA LEU A 24 16.52 6.61 6.05
C LEU A 24 15.91 6.31 7.43
N GLN A 25 14.78 6.93 7.73
CA GLN A 25 14.01 6.65 8.93
C GLN A 25 13.07 5.49 8.64
N ASP A 26 13.03 4.48 9.52
CA ASP A 26 12.18 3.28 9.39
C ASP A 26 11.43 3.06 10.70
N PHE A 27 10.11 3.17 10.62
CA PHE A 27 9.18 2.90 11.71
C PHE A 27 8.49 1.57 11.40
N SER A 28 8.80 0.53 12.15
CA SER A 28 8.32 -0.83 11.88
C SER A 28 7.78 -1.53 13.12
N GLY A 29 6.95 -2.53 12.92
CA GLY A 29 6.35 -3.32 13.98
C GLY A 29 5.40 -4.38 13.46
N GLU A 30 4.55 -4.90 14.35
CA GLU A 30 3.52 -5.91 14.05
C GLU A 30 2.13 -5.30 14.16
N ILE A 31 1.25 -5.62 13.20
CA ILE A 31 -0.15 -5.20 13.16
C ILE A 31 -0.95 -6.15 12.25
N TYR A 32 -2.24 -6.36 12.50
CA TYR A 32 -3.15 -7.17 11.67
C TYR A 32 -2.65 -8.61 11.39
N GLY A 33 -1.91 -9.20 12.34
CA GLY A 33 -1.31 -10.53 12.18
C GLY A 33 -0.11 -10.58 11.22
N THR A 34 0.42 -9.42 10.82
CA THR A 34 1.58 -9.28 9.92
C THR A 34 2.51 -8.16 10.41
N THR A 35 3.47 -7.77 9.58
CA THR A 35 4.41 -6.67 9.86
C THR A 35 4.04 -5.41 9.09
N TYR A 36 4.47 -4.25 9.60
CA TYR A 36 4.47 -2.99 8.86
C TYR A 36 5.84 -2.33 8.87
N SER A 37 6.12 -1.53 7.84
CA SER A 37 7.30 -0.67 7.74
C SER A 37 6.93 0.63 7.04
N VAL A 38 7.27 1.76 7.68
CA VAL A 38 7.08 3.12 7.14
C VAL A 38 8.45 3.76 7.02
N LYS A 39 8.97 3.86 5.80
CA LYS A 39 10.28 4.44 5.51
C LYS A 39 10.11 5.85 5.00
N ILE A 40 10.86 6.80 5.57
CA ILE A 40 10.89 8.20 5.17
C ILE A 40 12.31 8.59 4.79
N ALA A 41 12.50 9.05 3.54
CA ALA A 41 13.79 9.42 2.96
C ALA A 41 13.90 10.95 2.84
N GLU A 42 13.89 11.63 3.98
CA GLU A 42 13.97 13.09 4.08
C GLU A 42 15.16 13.51 4.95
N ASN A 43 15.61 14.78 4.77
CA ASN A 43 16.70 15.32 5.59
C ASN A 43 16.24 15.78 6.98
N SER A 44 14.93 15.93 7.19
CA SER A 44 14.33 16.30 8.47
C SER A 44 14.06 15.09 9.33
N SER A 45 14.03 15.25 10.66
CA SER A 45 13.65 14.18 11.57
C SER A 45 12.13 14.04 11.66
N TYR A 46 11.66 12.82 11.54
CA TYR A 46 10.25 12.41 11.67
C TYR A 46 10.01 11.48 12.88
N ALA A 47 10.93 11.43 13.83
CA ALA A 47 10.82 10.56 15.02
C ALA A 47 9.48 10.73 15.78
N HIS A 48 8.87 11.90 15.74
CA HIS A 48 7.57 12.19 16.33
C HIS A 48 6.41 11.44 15.66
N LEU A 49 6.61 10.83 14.48
CA LEU A 49 5.60 10.04 13.78
C LEU A 49 5.49 8.61 14.30
N GLU A 50 6.50 8.06 14.98
CA GLU A 50 6.47 6.67 15.43
C GLU A 50 5.21 6.35 16.25
N SER A 51 4.93 7.15 17.26
CA SER A 51 3.73 6.98 18.10
C SER A 51 2.44 7.26 17.31
N LYS A 52 2.43 8.25 16.42
CA LYS A 52 1.26 8.59 15.61
C LYS A 52 0.91 7.45 14.64
N ILE A 53 1.91 6.87 13.96
CA ILE A 53 1.74 5.72 13.06
C ILE A 53 1.14 4.54 13.84
N LYS A 54 1.74 4.18 14.97
CA LYS A 54 1.23 3.09 15.80
C LYS A 54 -0.19 3.32 16.28
N ASN A 55 -0.50 4.54 16.72
CA ASN A 55 -1.84 4.89 17.19
C ASN A 55 -2.86 4.81 16.06
N GLU A 56 -2.52 5.30 14.87
CA GLU A 56 -3.42 5.25 13.71
C GLU A 56 -3.68 3.81 13.25
N LEU A 57 -2.66 2.97 13.16
CA LEU A 57 -2.82 1.55 12.85
C LEU A 57 -3.69 0.84 13.90
N THR A 58 -3.48 1.14 15.19
CA THR A 58 -4.29 0.58 16.28
C THR A 58 -5.75 1.06 16.20
N ARG A 59 -5.97 2.32 15.83
CA ARG A 59 -7.30 2.89 15.67
C ARG A 59 -8.07 2.20 14.54
N VAL A 60 -7.45 2.01 13.38
CA VAL A 60 -8.03 1.29 12.24
C VAL A 60 -8.37 -0.16 12.62
N ASP A 61 -7.51 -0.81 13.40
CA ASP A 61 -7.73 -2.16 13.90
C ASP A 61 -8.96 -2.25 14.84
N TYR A 62 -9.21 -1.23 15.65
CA TYR A 62 -10.42 -1.15 16.48
C TYR A 62 -11.72 -0.94 15.68
N VAL A 63 -11.64 -0.44 14.46
CA VAL A 63 -12.80 -0.32 13.58
C VAL A 63 -13.06 -1.62 12.84
N PHE A 64 -12.04 -2.24 12.25
CA PHE A 64 -12.22 -3.27 11.22
C PHE A 64 -11.75 -4.69 11.59
N SER A 65 -11.18 -4.91 12.76
CA SER A 65 -10.69 -6.24 13.14
C SER A 65 -11.82 -7.17 13.55
N THR A 66 -12.05 -8.23 12.78
CA THR A 66 -12.98 -9.31 13.15
C THR A 66 -12.45 -10.20 14.28
N TYR A 67 -11.19 -10.04 14.67
CA TYR A 67 -10.54 -10.78 15.76
C TYR A 67 -10.67 -10.12 17.14
N LYS A 68 -11.06 -8.84 17.18
CA LYS A 68 -11.26 -8.07 18.44
C LYS A 68 -12.73 -8.00 18.78
N PRO A 69 -13.19 -8.62 19.87
CA PRO A 69 -14.61 -8.61 20.25
C PRO A 69 -15.21 -7.21 20.46
N SER A 70 -14.35 -6.24 20.82
CA SER A 70 -14.75 -4.83 21.07
C SER A 70 -14.58 -3.91 19.87
N SER A 71 -14.17 -4.44 18.71
CA SER A 71 -14.09 -3.64 17.47
C SER A 71 -15.48 -3.29 16.95
N GLU A 72 -15.59 -2.17 16.22
CA GLU A 72 -16.86 -1.75 15.64
C GLU A 72 -17.48 -2.85 14.75
N ILE A 73 -16.68 -3.45 13.86
CA ILE A 73 -17.14 -4.52 12.97
C ILE A 73 -17.65 -5.74 13.75
N SER A 74 -16.98 -6.14 14.84
CA SER A 74 -17.41 -7.28 15.66
C SER A 74 -18.71 -7.00 16.41
N LEU A 75 -18.88 -5.79 16.94
CA LEU A 75 -20.12 -5.37 17.57
C LEU A 75 -21.29 -5.36 16.58
N ILE A 76 -21.07 -4.82 15.37
CA ILE A 76 -22.06 -4.82 14.29
C ILE A 76 -22.42 -6.27 13.89
N ASN A 77 -21.44 -7.15 13.72
CA ASN A 77 -21.66 -8.54 13.35
C ASN A 77 -22.38 -9.34 14.43
N ASN A 78 -22.22 -8.99 15.70
CA ASN A 78 -22.93 -9.60 16.82
C ASN A 78 -24.39 -9.09 16.96
N GLY A 79 -24.80 -8.11 16.16
CA GLY A 79 -26.15 -7.55 16.19
C GLY A 79 -26.34 -6.46 17.25
N ASP A 80 -25.27 -5.93 17.82
CA ASP A 80 -25.34 -4.79 18.71
C ASP A 80 -25.86 -3.57 17.94
N SER A 81 -26.79 -2.84 18.57
CA SER A 81 -27.37 -1.63 17.98
C SER A 81 -26.36 -0.48 18.07
N LEU A 82 -25.44 -0.45 17.12
CA LEU A 82 -24.41 0.55 16.98
C LEU A 82 -24.68 1.42 15.75
N GLU A 83 -24.60 2.72 15.92
CA GLU A 83 -24.54 3.64 14.78
C GLU A 83 -23.16 3.50 14.10
N TRP A 84 -23.14 3.25 12.80
CA TRP A 84 -21.90 3.09 12.05
C TRP A 84 -21.10 4.39 12.07
N SER A 85 -19.82 4.29 12.35
CA SER A 85 -18.91 5.43 12.19
C SER A 85 -18.85 5.84 10.70
N ASP A 86 -18.51 7.09 10.45
CA ASP A 86 -18.31 7.57 9.07
C ASP A 86 -17.21 6.77 8.36
N GLU A 87 -16.21 6.33 9.09
CA GLU A 87 -15.12 5.51 8.58
C GLU A 87 -15.60 4.14 8.10
N PHE A 88 -16.40 3.47 8.92
CA PHE A 88 -17.02 2.19 8.56
C PHE A 88 -17.92 2.33 7.33
N ARG A 89 -18.76 3.37 7.31
CA ARG A 89 -19.65 3.68 6.20
C ARG A 89 -18.89 3.93 4.90
N ASN A 90 -17.87 4.76 4.93
CA ASN A 90 -17.07 5.10 3.75
C ASN A 90 -16.35 3.87 3.17
N LEU A 91 -15.78 3.00 4.02
CA LEU A 91 -15.14 1.78 3.54
C LEU A 91 -16.15 0.77 2.98
N TYR A 92 -17.32 0.68 3.61
CA TYR A 92 -18.42 -0.15 3.11
C TYR A 92 -18.91 0.34 1.74
N GLU A 93 -19.12 1.62 1.55
CA GLU A 93 -19.53 2.22 0.26
C GLU A 93 -18.48 1.96 -0.84
N THR A 94 -17.20 2.12 -0.51
CA THR A 94 -16.10 1.78 -1.41
C THR A 94 -16.12 0.29 -1.79
N SER A 95 -16.35 -0.56 -0.80
CA SER A 95 -16.46 -2.01 -1.00
C SER A 95 -17.64 -2.39 -1.89
N GLN A 96 -18.80 -1.74 -1.70
CA GLN A 96 -19.99 -1.96 -2.54
C GLN A 96 -19.76 -1.53 -3.99
N LYS A 97 -19.05 -0.43 -4.20
CA LYS A 97 -18.68 0.02 -5.54
C LYS A 97 -17.82 -1.03 -6.26
N ILE A 98 -16.78 -1.55 -5.59
CA ILE A 98 -15.91 -2.58 -6.14
C ILE A 98 -16.68 -3.90 -6.35
N SER A 99 -17.57 -4.27 -5.42
CA SER A 99 -18.45 -5.42 -5.56
C SER A 99 -19.29 -5.32 -6.85
N THR A 100 -19.92 -4.18 -7.09
CA THR A 100 -20.72 -3.93 -8.28
C THR A 100 -19.87 -4.02 -9.56
N LEU A 101 -18.72 -3.34 -9.59
CA LEU A 101 -17.84 -3.29 -10.75
C LEU A 101 -17.16 -4.63 -11.06
N SER A 102 -16.94 -5.48 -10.05
CA SER A 102 -16.38 -6.82 -10.19
C SER A 102 -17.43 -7.90 -10.45
N GLY A 103 -18.72 -7.51 -10.57
CA GLY A 103 -19.82 -8.48 -10.74
C GLY A 103 -20.01 -9.42 -9.55
N GLY A 104 -19.71 -8.94 -8.33
CA GLY A 104 -19.84 -9.71 -7.08
C GLY A 104 -18.62 -10.57 -6.74
N ALA A 105 -17.54 -10.52 -7.50
CA ALA A 105 -16.32 -11.27 -7.20
C ALA A 105 -15.60 -10.77 -5.93
N PHE A 106 -15.78 -9.50 -5.59
CA PHE A 106 -15.44 -8.93 -4.29
C PHE A 106 -16.71 -8.73 -3.48
N SER A 107 -16.69 -9.07 -2.20
CA SER A 107 -17.79 -8.77 -1.28
C SER A 107 -17.23 -8.37 0.09
N PRO A 108 -17.74 -7.29 0.71
CA PRO A 108 -17.40 -6.92 2.08
C PRO A 108 -18.18 -7.73 3.12
N LYS A 109 -18.87 -8.79 2.70
CA LYS A 109 -19.73 -9.60 3.56
C LYS A 109 -19.65 -11.06 3.16
N ASN A 110 -19.57 -11.92 4.15
CA ASN A 110 -19.66 -13.38 4.06
C ASN A 110 -20.77 -13.92 4.95
N ASP A 111 -20.85 -15.24 5.13
CA ASP A 111 -21.87 -15.90 5.96
C ASP A 111 -21.80 -15.50 7.44
N ASN A 112 -20.64 -15.01 7.91
CA ASN A 112 -20.42 -14.59 9.30
C ASN A 112 -20.66 -13.09 9.52
N GLY A 113 -21.03 -12.33 8.49
CA GLY A 113 -21.27 -10.90 8.57
C GLY A 113 -20.30 -10.07 7.72
N TYR A 114 -20.02 -8.85 8.15
CA TYR A 114 -19.06 -7.97 7.48
C TYR A 114 -17.62 -8.44 7.72
N ASP A 115 -16.82 -8.36 6.67
CA ASP A 115 -15.41 -8.70 6.68
C ASP A 115 -14.66 -7.82 5.67
N PHE A 116 -13.78 -6.96 6.17
CA PHE A 116 -12.96 -6.06 5.36
C PHE A 116 -11.51 -6.49 5.23
N SER A 117 -11.18 -7.78 5.50
CA SER A 117 -9.80 -8.27 5.43
C SER A 117 -9.16 -8.12 4.05
N ALA A 118 -9.96 -8.16 2.98
CA ALA A 118 -9.53 -8.03 1.59
C ALA A 118 -9.42 -6.57 1.07
N ILE A 119 -9.53 -5.58 1.96
CA ILE A 119 -9.45 -4.15 1.64
C ILE A 119 -8.81 -3.35 2.79
N GLY A 120 -8.77 -3.94 3.98
CA GLY A 120 -8.41 -3.25 5.21
C GLY A 120 -6.94 -2.88 5.32
N LYS A 121 -6.03 -3.69 4.76
CA LYS A 121 -4.60 -3.36 4.73
C LYS A 121 -4.33 -2.18 3.82
N GLY A 122 -4.93 -2.17 2.63
CA GLY A 122 -4.87 -1.05 1.71
C GLY A 122 -5.42 0.24 2.35
N TYR A 123 -6.55 0.13 3.06
CA TYR A 123 -7.12 1.27 3.78
C TYR A 123 -6.18 1.82 4.86
N ALA A 124 -5.58 0.96 5.67
CA ALA A 124 -4.63 1.38 6.68
C ALA A 124 -3.39 2.07 6.06
N ILE A 125 -2.89 1.56 4.93
CA ILE A 125 -1.78 2.16 4.19
C ILE A 125 -2.15 3.58 3.71
N ASP A 126 -3.36 3.77 3.15
CA ASP A 126 -3.81 5.09 2.71
C ASP A 126 -3.90 6.06 3.90
N LYS A 127 -4.37 5.60 5.09
CA LYS A 127 -4.39 6.42 6.31
C LYS A 127 -2.99 6.80 6.81
N ILE A 128 -2.04 5.88 6.74
CA ILE A 128 -0.64 6.20 7.09
C ILE A 128 -0.01 7.15 6.06
N ALA A 129 -0.33 7.00 4.77
CA ALA A 129 0.13 7.93 3.74
C ALA A 129 -0.40 9.35 3.97
N GLU A 130 -1.70 9.49 4.25
CA GLU A 130 -2.30 10.76 4.64
C GLU A 130 -1.59 11.37 5.86
N LEU A 131 -1.31 10.57 6.89
CA LEU A 131 -0.63 11.00 8.11
C LEU A 131 0.79 11.53 7.82
N VAL A 132 1.60 10.81 7.04
CA VAL A 132 2.98 11.22 6.75
C VAL A 132 3.01 12.44 5.84
N GLU A 133 2.11 12.54 4.85
CA GLU A 133 1.99 13.69 3.96
C GLU A 133 1.54 14.96 4.70
N GLN A 134 0.58 14.87 5.63
CA GLN A 134 0.15 15.96 6.49
C GLN A 134 1.26 16.49 7.41
N ASN A 135 2.25 15.65 7.72
CA ASN A 135 3.44 16.05 8.47
C ASN A 135 4.62 16.48 7.58
N GLY A 136 4.40 16.64 6.27
CA GLY A 136 5.35 17.21 5.31
C GLY A 136 6.30 16.20 4.64
N ALA A 137 6.13 14.90 4.85
CA ALA A 137 6.93 13.89 4.16
C ALA A 137 6.40 13.67 2.74
N ASN A 138 7.28 13.75 1.75
CA ASN A 138 6.98 13.55 0.33
C ASN A 138 7.79 12.41 -0.30
N ASN A 139 8.76 11.86 0.43
CA ASN A 139 9.61 10.77 -0.01
C ASN A 139 9.48 9.61 0.97
N TYR A 140 8.52 8.72 0.70
CA TYR A 140 8.20 7.63 1.62
C TYR A 140 7.89 6.32 0.89
N PHE A 141 8.00 5.23 1.66
CA PHE A 141 7.63 3.87 1.28
C PHE A 141 6.93 3.23 2.48
N ILE A 142 5.66 2.92 2.34
CA ILE A 142 4.81 2.28 3.35
C ILE A 142 4.50 0.87 2.88
N GLU A 143 4.64 -0.10 3.78
CA GLU A 143 4.32 -1.50 3.51
C GLU A 143 3.60 -2.09 4.72
N ILE A 144 2.53 -2.84 4.48
CA ILE A 144 1.80 -3.64 5.47
C ILE A 144 1.48 -4.99 4.85
N GLY A 145 2.14 -6.07 5.31
CA GLY A 145 1.84 -7.43 4.89
C GLY A 145 2.07 -7.73 3.41
N GLY A 146 2.81 -6.88 2.70
CA GLY A 146 3.09 -7.01 1.26
C GLY A 146 2.35 -6.00 0.38
N GLU A 147 1.31 -5.34 0.88
CA GLU A 147 0.70 -4.19 0.23
C GLU A 147 1.58 -2.95 0.45
N ILE A 148 1.66 -2.09 -0.57
CA ILE A 148 2.62 -0.99 -0.61
C ILE A 148 1.93 0.29 -1.08
N ARG A 149 2.35 1.43 -0.49
CA ARG A 149 2.18 2.75 -1.08
C ARG A 149 3.49 3.52 -0.98
N SER A 150 3.91 4.12 -2.07
CA SER A 150 5.16 4.88 -2.10
C SER A 150 5.01 6.14 -2.93
N LYS A 151 5.79 7.17 -2.59
CA LYS A 151 5.86 8.44 -3.29
C LYS A 151 7.28 9.02 -3.21
N GLY A 152 7.64 9.82 -4.19
CA GLY A 152 8.93 10.50 -4.23
C GLY A 152 10.11 9.57 -4.51
N ALA A 153 11.26 9.85 -3.92
CA ALA A 153 12.51 9.16 -4.18
C ALA A 153 13.20 8.70 -2.90
N LYS A 154 13.99 7.65 -2.99
CA LYS A 154 14.92 7.23 -1.94
C LYS A 154 16.24 7.93 -2.16
N PHE A 155 16.40 9.16 -1.62
CA PHE A 155 17.59 9.99 -1.82
C PHE A 155 17.96 10.15 -3.30
N ASN A 156 19.05 9.50 -3.75
CA ASN A 156 19.56 9.58 -5.12
C ASN A 156 18.99 8.50 -6.06
N GLY A 157 18.02 7.70 -5.60
CA GLY A 157 17.43 6.59 -6.37
C GLY A 157 15.91 6.56 -6.30
N ASN A 158 15.31 5.67 -7.05
CA ASN A 158 13.89 5.40 -6.97
C ASN A 158 13.61 4.35 -5.88
N TRP A 159 12.38 4.36 -5.37
CA TRP A 159 11.86 3.21 -4.66
C TRP A 159 11.68 2.06 -5.66
N ILE A 160 11.91 0.83 -5.20
CA ILE A 160 11.77 -0.37 -6.03
C ILE A 160 10.82 -1.32 -5.33
N PHE A 161 9.90 -1.91 -6.08
CA PHE A 161 9.12 -3.03 -5.59
C PHE A 161 9.35 -4.28 -6.46
N GLY A 162 9.14 -5.45 -5.87
CA GLY A 162 9.25 -6.73 -6.56
C GLY A 162 7.98 -7.54 -6.42
N ILE A 163 7.51 -8.13 -7.51
CA ILE A 163 6.49 -9.18 -7.46
C ILE A 163 7.21 -10.49 -7.12
N ASP A 164 6.77 -11.15 -6.06
CA ASP A 164 7.35 -12.41 -5.63
C ASP A 164 7.14 -13.53 -6.65
N ARG A 165 8.04 -14.52 -6.60
CA ARG A 165 7.79 -15.80 -7.28
C ARG A 165 6.82 -16.63 -6.46
N PRO A 166 5.61 -16.92 -6.96
CA PRO A 166 4.63 -17.71 -6.20
C PRO A 166 5.05 -19.17 -5.99
N ILE A 167 6.01 -19.66 -6.77
CA ILE A 167 6.50 -21.05 -6.71
C ILE A 167 8.03 -21.03 -6.61
N ASN A 168 8.56 -21.71 -5.62
CA ASN A 168 9.97 -21.97 -5.34
C ASN A 168 10.73 -20.86 -4.58
N SER A 169 11.46 -21.36 -3.63
CA SER A 169 12.44 -20.82 -2.71
C SER A 169 13.59 -19.97 -3.29
N LYS A 170 13.50 -19.47 -4.50
CA LYS A 170 14.48 -18.51 -5.03
C LYS A 170 14.24 -17.16 -4.36
N LYS A 171 15.26 -16.66 -3.70
CA LYS A 171 15.28 -15.34 -3.01
C LYS A 171 15.18 -14.12 -3.94
N SER A 172 14.97 -14.31 -5.25
CA SER A 172 14.82 -13.21 -6.22
C SER A 172 13.36 -13.03 -6.62
N PRO A 173 12.87 -11.81 -6.78
CA PRO A 173 11.51 -11.56 -7.25
C PRO A 173 11.30 -12.16 -8.66
N TYR A 174 10.03 -12.35 -9.04
CA TYR A 174 9.65 -12.71 -10.41
C TYR A 174 10.06 -11.60 -11.38
N ILE A 175 9.73 -10.37 -11.01
CA ILE A 175 10.09 -9.14 -11.68
C ILE A 175 10.19 -8.01 -10.66
N ALA A 176 11.02 -7.00 -10.92
CA ALA A 176 11.14 -5.80 -10.09
C ALA A 176 10.96 -4.55 -10.95
N PHE A 177 10.32 -3.53 -10.38
CA PHE A 177 9.99 -2.27 -11.03
C PHE A 177 10.48 -1.08 -10.20
N ASN A 178 10.88 -0.01 -10.89
CA ASN A 178 11.02 1.29 -10.27
C ASN A 178 9.65 1.90 -10.01
N ILE A 179 9.44 2.43 -8.80
CA ILE A 179 8.21 3.12 -8.46
C ILE A 179 8.22 4.53 -9.06
N PRO A 180 7.15 4.95 -9.75
CA PRO A 180 7.00 6.33 -10.22
C PRO A 180 7.08 7.33 -9.07
N ARG A 181 7.74 8.48 -9.28
CA ARG A 181 7.91 9.50 -8.23
C ARG A 181 6.62 10.21 -7.84
N GLU A 182 5.65 10.22 -8.72
CA GLU A 182 4.29 10.73 -8.50
C GLU A 182 3.59 9.94 -7.39
N GLY A 183 4.03 8.72 -7.19
CA GLY A 183 3.51 7.80 -6.20
C GLY A 183 2.55 6.78 -6.80
N ILE A 184 2.52 5.61 -6.17
CA ILE A 184 1.60 4.53 -6.52
C ILE A 184 1.39 3.61 -5.33
N SER A 185 0.26 2.95 -5.31
CA SER A 185 -0.06 1.86 -4.40
C SER A 185 -0.09 0.55 -5.16
N ILE A 186 0.37 -0.53 -4.51
CA ILE A 186 0.47 -1.85 -5.11
C ILE A 186 -0.02 -2.87 -4.08
N ALA A 187 -0.90 -3.75 -4.51
CA ALA A 187 -1.34 -4.87 -3.70
C ALA A 187 -1.29 -6.17 -4.50
N THR A 188 -1.02 -7.27 -3.81
CA THR A 188 -0.92 -8.60 -4.44
C THR A 188 -1.76 -9.61 -3.67
N SER A 189 -2.74 -10.22 -4.34
CA SER A 189 -3.52 -11.34 -3.84
C SER A 189 -3.05 -12.66 -4.43
N GLY A 190 -3.01 -13.71 -3.61
CA GLY A 190 -2.65 -15.06 -4.01
C GLY A 190 -2.61 -16.01 -2.84
N GLU A 191 -2.89 -17.28 -3.06
CA GLU A 191 -2.98 -18.31 -2.02
C GLU A 191 -1.70 -19.16 -1.88
N TYR A 192 -0.61 -18.76 -2.52
CA TYR A 192 0.64 -19.54 -2.46
C TYR A 192 1.39 -19.43 -1.12
N ARG A 193 1.11 -18.40 -0.31
CA ARG A 193 1.64 -18.25 1.05
C ARG A 193 0.69 -18.79 2.11
N GLU A 194 -0.61 -18.52 1.94
CA GLU A 194 -1.67 -18.93 2.86
C GLU A 194 -2.82 -19.53 2.03
N PRO A 195 -2.93 -20.88 1.97
CA PRO A 195 -3.96 -21.54 1.18
C PRO A 195 -5.37 -21.31 1.71
N ASN A 196 -6.34 -21.17 0.80
CA ASN A 196 -7.78 -21.09 1.08
C ASN A 196 -8.23 -19.90 1.96
N HIS A 197 -7.48 -18.81 2.01
CA HIS A 197 -7.89 -17.61 2.75
C HIS A 197 -8.73 -16.65 1.92
N ILE A 198 -8.70 -16.75 0.58
CA ILE A 198 -9.51 -15.93 -0.32
C ILE A 198 -10.80 -16.69 -0.64
N TRP A 199 -11.92 -16.18 -0.18
CA TRP A 199 -13.24 -16.77 -0.42
C TRP A 199 -13.85 -16.26 -1.73
N GLY A 200 -14.69 -17.11 -2.37
CA GLY A 200 -15.30 -16.87 -3.68
C GLY A 200 -15.20 -18.09 -4.59
N GLY A 201 -16.08 -18.17 -5.58
CA GLY A 201 -16.28 -19.34 -6.46
C GLY A 201 -15.53 -19.26 -7.80
N GLY A 202 -14.29 -18.78 -7.82
CA GLY A 202 -13.52 -18.60 -9.07
C GLY A 202 -12.78 -19.85 -9.55
N PRO A 203 -12.20 -19.81 -10.77
CA PRO A 203 -11.52 -20.96 -11.40
C PRO A 203 -10.21 -21.36 -10.75
N ARG A 204 -9.63 -20.54 -9.85
CA ARG A 204 -8.35 -20.81 -9.15
C ARG A 204 -7.18 -21.14 -10.08
N ASP A 205 -7.14 -20.50 -11.26
CA ASP A 205 -6.13 -20.67 -12.31
C ASP A 205 -4.95 -19.68 -12.20
N LEU A 206 -4.97 -18.85 -11.15
CA LEU A 206 -3.93 -17.85 -10.88
C LEU A 206 -3.11 -18.23 -9.64
N LEU A 207 -1.82 -17.97 -9.68
CA LEU A 207 -0.93 -18.00 -8.52
C LEU A 207 -0.97 -16.67 -7.79
N SER A 208 -0.96 -15.55 -8.53
CA SER A 208 -1.10 -14.22 -7.94
C SER A 208 -1.63 -13.20 -8.94
N VAL A 209 -2.24 -12.16 -8.37
CA VAL A 209 -2.66 -10.94 -9.07
C VAL A 209 -2.07 -9.74 -8.35
N THR A 210 -1.32 -8.93 -9.06
CA THR A 210 -0.80 -7.66 -8.55
C THR A 210 -1.52 -6.51 -9.23
N VAL A 211 -2.10 -5.61 -8.45
CA VAL A 211 -2.80 -4.40 -8.92
C VAL A 211 -2.01 -3.18 -8.49
N ALA A 212 -1.83 -2.25 -9.42
CA ALA A 212 -1.30 -0.93 -9.14
C ALA A 212 -2.40 0.13 -9.33
N HIS A 213 -2.52 1.03 -8.35
CA HIS A 213 -3.55 2.07 -8.31
C HIS A 213 -3.06 3.27 -7.48
N GLU A 214 -3.67 4.44 -7.63
CA GLU A 214 -3.34 5.62 -6.80
C GLU A 214 -3.70 5.43 -5.31
N SER A 215 -4.73 4.65 -5.00
CA SER A 215 -5.18 4.30 -3.67
C SER A 215 -4.82 2.85 -3.34
N ALA A 216 -4.24 2.60 -2.18
CA ALA A 216 -3.94 1.26 -1.68
C ALA A 216 -5.23 0.48 -1.34
N THR A 217 -6.26 1.16 -0.86
CA THR A 217 -7.59 0.61 -0.61
C THR A 217 -8.17 -0.05 -1.87
N TYR A 218 -8.11 0.66 -3.00
CA TYR A 218 -8.59 0.13 -4.28
C TYR A 218 -7.68 -0.99 -4.81
N ALA A 219 -6.36 -0.84 -4.71
CA ALA A 219 -5.41 -1.86 -5.15
C ALA A 219 -5.65 -3.19 -4.43
N ASP A 220 -5.82 -3.18 -3.10
CA ASP A 220 -6.04 -4.35 -2.25
C ASP A 220 -7.35 -5.07 -2.63
N ALA A 221 -8.47 -4.35 -2.66
CA ALA A 221 -9.76 -4.92 -3.02
C ALA A 221 -9.80 -5.46 -4.46
N TRP A 222 -9.23 -4.75 -5.42
CA TRP A 222 -9.18 -5.20 -6.80
C TRP A 222 -8.27 -6.41 -7.00
N ALA A 223 -7.14 -6.51 -6.29
CA ALA A 223 -6.28 -7.68 -6.34
C ALA A 223 -7.06 -8.94 -5.93
N THR A 224 -7.85 -8.85 -4.85
CA THR A 224 -8.72 -9.95 -4.40
C THR A 224 -9.83 -10.25 -5.41
N ALA A 225 -10.56 -9.23 -5.90
CA ALA A 225 -11.63 -9.41 -6.89
C ALA A 225 -11.14 -10.13 -8.16
N LEU A 226 -10.01 -9.66 -8.70
CA LEU A 226 -9.45 -10.21 -9.93
C LEU A 226 -8.86 -11.61 -9.74
N TYR A 227 -8.33 -11.91 -8.56
CA TYR A 227 -7.91 -13.26 -8.21
C TYR A 227 -9.09 -14.23 -8.22
N VAL A 228 -10.23 -13.84 -7.65
CA VAL A 228 -11.47 -14.65 -7.66
C VAL A 228 -12.00 -14.83 -9.08
N LEU A 229 -11.97 -13.81 -9.93
CA LEU A 229 -12.43 -13.88 -11.32
C LEU A 229 -11.57 -14.81 -12.20
N GLY A 230 -10.34 -15.08 -11.80
CA GLY A 230 -9.38 -15.83 -12.60
C GLY A 230 -8.86 -15.03 -13.81
N LYS A 231 -7.98 -15.67 -14.60
CA LYS A 231 -7.21 -15.00 -15.66
C LYS A 231 -8.09 -14.32 -16.70
N ASP A 232 -8.97 -15.07 -17.34
CA ASP A 232 -9.66 -14.56 -18.54
C ASP A 232 -10.72 -13.49 -18.19
N GLN A 233 -11.54 -13.78 -17.19
CA GLN A 233 -12.56 -12.81 -16.74
C GLN A 233 -11.91 -11.64 -15.99
N GLY A 234 -10.88 -11.92 -15.20
CA GLY A 234 -10.10 -10.90 -14.50
C GLY A 234 -9.46 -9.90 -15.45
N LEU A 235 -8.84 -10.38 -16.55
CA LEU A 235 -8.26 -9.50 -17.57
C LEU A 235 -9.32 -8.62 -18.25
N LYS A 236 -10.46 -9.19 -18.65
CA LYS A 236 -11.57 -8.41 -19.23
C LYS A 236 -12.09 -7.34 -18.26
N THR A 237 -12.24 -7.69 -16.99
CA THR A 237 -12.70 -6.75 -15.96
C THR A 237 -11.66 -5.67 -15.70
N ALA A 238 -10.36 -6.00 -15.69
CA ALA A 238 -9.27 -5.04 -15.54
C ALA A 238 -9.26 -4.04 -16.69
N GLU A 239 -9.37 -4.49 -17.94
CA GLU A 239 -9.44 -3.61 -19.13
C GLU A 239 -10.68 -2.70 -19.10
N SER A 240 -11.84 -3.25 -18.76
CA SER A 240 -13.10 -2.49 -18.71
C SER A 240 -13.10 -1.40 -17.63
N ASN A 241 -12.32 -1.57 -16.57
CA ASN A 241 -12.21 -0.62 -15.46
C ASN A 241 -10.92 0.21 -15.51
N GLY A 242 -10.10 0.07 -16.56
CA GLY A 242 -8.86 0.81 -16.72
C GLY A 242 -7.81 0.52 -15.65
N LEU A 243 -7.78 -0.71 -15.11
CA LEU A 243 -6.86 -1.10 -14.04
C LEU A 243 -5.49 -1.51 -14.59
N ALA A 244 -4.43 -1.17 -13.88
CA ALA A 244 -3.08 -1.65 -14.12
C ALA A 244 -2.85 -2.94 -13.34
N VAL A 245 -2.79 -4.09 -14.03
CA VAL A 245 -2.79 -5.41 -13.40
C VAL A 245 -1.75 -6.33 -14.01
N PHE A 246 -1.08 -7.11 -13.15
CA PHE A 246 -0.14 -8.15 -13.53
C PHE A 246 -0.60 -9.49 -12.94
N PHE A 247 -0.86 -10.46 -13.81
CA PHE A 247 -1.31 -11.80 -13.45
C PHE A 247 -0.16 -12.80 -13.60
N ILE A 248 -0.02 -13.70 -12.64
CA ILE A 248 0.80 -14.92 -12.78
C ILE A 248 -0.13 -16.11 -12.70
N SER A 249 -0.20 -16.89 -13.80
CA SER A 249 -1.06 -18.07 -13.90
C SER A 249 -0.47 -19.29 -13.18
N SER A 250 -1.26 -20.32 -12.98
CA SER A 250 -0.83 -21.60 -12.41
C SER A 250 0.24 -22.31 -13.25
N SER A 251 0.33 -22.03 -14.56
CA SER A 251 1.44 -22.44 -15.43
C SER A 251 2.71 -21.60 -15.27
N SER A 252 2.70 -20.59 -14.39
CA SER A 252 3.80 -19.64 -14.18
C SER A 252 4.03 -18.65 -15.33
N ASP A 253 3.12 -18.60 -16.31
CA ASP A 253 3.12 -17.57 -17.34
C ASP A 253 2.55 -16.27 -16.79
N SER A 254 3.00 -15.14 -17.31
CA SER A 254 2.46 -13.83 -16.93
C SER A 254 1.60 -13.22 -18.03
N THR A 255 0.59 -12.48 -17.61
CA THR A 255 -0.27 -11.66 -18.46
C THR A 255 -0.50 -10.34 -17.77
N GLN A 256 -0.62 -9.26 -18.53
CA GLN A 256 -0.85 -7.93 -17.96
C GLN A 256 -1.95 -7.19 -18.71
N SER A 257 -2.63 -6.29 -18.02
CA SER A 257 -3.57 -5.36 -18.64
C SER A 257 -2.81 -4.26 -19.40
N SER A 258 -3.52 -3.60 -20.34
CA SER A 258 -2.95 -2.53 -21.16
C SER A 258 -2.35 -1.40 -20.33
N ASN A 259 -2.99 -1.05 -19.21
CA ASN A 259 -2.54 0.02 -18.32
C ASN A 259 -1.32 -0.34 -17.45
N TRP A 260 -0.94 -1.62 -17.36
CA TRP A 260 0.28 -2.01 -16.65
C TRP A 260 1.55 -1.42 -17.26
N SER A 261 1.54 -1.15 -18.57
CA SER A 261 2.68 -0.55 -19.27
C SER A 261 3.09 0.84 -18.71
N MET A 262 2.20 1.54 -18.01
CA MET A 262 2.51 2.82 -17.36
C MET A 262 3.40 2.67 -16.12
N ILE A 263 3.53 1.46 -15.58
CA ILE A 263 4.31 1.14 -14.38
C ILE A 263 5.60 0.41 -14.75
N SER A 264 5.59 -0.24 -15.89
CA SER A 264 6.74 -0.96 -16.44
C SER A 264 7.79 0.03 -16.93
N PRO A 265 9.07 -0.17 -16.62
CA PRO A 265 10.17 0.68 -17.11
C PRO A 265 10.29 0.66 -18.63
#